data_a7c8fd42a5043d3aea20e96033c8daf8
#
_entry.id   a7c8fd42a5043d3aea20e96033c8daf8
#
_cell.length_a   1.000
_cell.length_b   1.000
_cell.length_c   1.000
_cell.angle_alpha   90.00
_cell.angle_beta   90.00
_cell.angle_gamma   90.00
#
_symmetry.space_group_name_H-M   'P 1'
#
loop_
_entity.id
_entity.type
_entity.pdbx_description
1 polymer ?
#
loop_
_entity_poly.entity_id
_entity_poly.type
_entity_poly.pdbx_seq_one_letter_code
_entity_poly.pdbx_strand_id
1 'polypeptide(L)'
;HAPEGAHPSAVLLNGGVFRAKRIAERLVAAIEGWGGPKVTLLAHDAPDLGVARGAVLYGLALRGDVSRGARIGGGSPRAYYVGLGARDGKPTAMCVVPRGAEEGEAHVAHERSLALTTGRTVRFDLFASDDARADAVGDVVVVDDERFVRLPPVTAAFDSRAGEVRVAIEGELTPLGTLDLACVVEESDPPRRFRLAFELRVPTADRASYGPSAPPGSISPATKRFGDALDVIDRAFGKVRDDATGREAKDVVRDLEKILGERSLWTVVTARALFDALAPHRTARRRSAEHERTFWMLAGFCVRPGFGDPSDAARVAKLVPLLAERLAFPDEARGWQQFFIAWRRAAAGLDEKSQEAFRAVFDPFLAPPEAGLKRPKKLVVGALDDLLETAASFERLPAARRSELGAWILERTWTDRDPRLWAALGRIGARAPAYASIHHVVAPNVAEKWLEQLLREKWSEKPTCAPAAVRIARLTGDRARDLSDGVRAEVAKRLVEVGAREEQLRAVREIVPVGETERAAFYGEGLPVGLRLVE
;
A
#
# COMPACT_ATOMS: atom_id res chain seq x y z
N HIS A 1 -21.16 -0.07 26.33
CA HIS A 1 -22.58 -0.33 26.07
C HIS A 1 -23.35 -0.23 27.38
N ALA A 2 -23.79 0.97 27.74
CA ALA A 2 -24.72 1.15 28.85
C ALA A 2 -26.14 0.75 28.42
N PRO A 3 -26.98 0.22 29.32
CA PRO A 3 -28.37 -0.03 29.03
C PRO A 3 -29.09 1.23 28.52
N GLU A 4 -30.10 1.10 27.70
CA GLU A 4 -30.92 2.20 27.21
C GLU A 4 -31.48 2.99 28.39
N GLY A 5 -31.25 4.32 28.44
CA GLY A 5 -31.64 5.17 29.57
C GLY A 5 -30.63 5.30 30.71
N ALA A 6 -29.46 4.66 30.62
CA ALA A 6 -28.40 4.83 31.61
C ALA A 6 -27.71 6.19 31.46
N HIS A 7 -27.65 6.97 32.57
CA HIS A 7 -26.98 8.24 32.65
C HIS A 7 -25.73 8.17 33.55
N PRO A 8 -24.62 8.85 33.21
CA PRO A 8 -23.46 8.89 34.08
C PRO A 8 -23.78 9.64 35.37
N SER A 9 -23.43 9.05 36.51
CA SER A 9 -23.58 9.67 37.84
C SER A 9 -22.31 10.44 38.29
N ALA A 10 -21.17 10.13 37.69
CA ALA A 10 -19.89 10.79 37.99
C ALA A 10 -19.04 10.94 36.73
N VAL A 11 -18.20 11.97 36.70
CA VAL A 11 -17.25 12.24 35.61
C VAL A 11 -15.86 12.47 36.19
N LEU A 12 -14.87 11.76 35.68
CA LEU A 12 -13.45 12.01 35.94
C LEU A 12 -12.86 12.70 34.72
N LEU A 13 -12.40 13.93 34.85
CA LEU A 13 -11.75 14.69 33.78
C LEU A 13 -10.25 14.38 33.75
N ASN A 14 -9.72 13.97 32.60
CA ASN A 14 -8.31 13.66 32.42
C ASN A 14 -7.75 14.43 31.22
N GLY A 15 -6.43 14.74 31.27
CA GLY A 15 -5.72 15.49 30.24
C GLY A 15 -5.71 17.01 30.45
N GLY A 16 -4.66 17.65 29.91
CA GLY A 16 -4.39 19.07 30.10
C GLY A 16 -5.44 20.04 29.58
N VAL A 17 -6.31 19.60 28.65
CA VAL A 17 -7.41 20.38 28.08
C VAL A 17 -8.40 20.81 29.18
N PHE A 18 -8.65 19.95 30.18
CA PHE A 18 -9.60 20.21 31.27
C PHE A 18 -9.05 21.06 32.42
N ARG A 19 -7.84 21.58 32.30
CA ARG A 19 -7.35 22.66 33.18
C ARG A 19 -8.16 23.96 32.98
N ALA A 20 -8.74 24.15 31.80
CA ALA A 20 -9.63 25.26 31.52
C ALA A 20 -11.01 25.00 32.14
N LYS A 21 -11.31 25.63 33.28
CA LYS A 21 -12.58 25.47 34.00
C LYS A 21 -13.83 25.58 33.10
N ARG A 22 -13.85 26.55 32.18
CA ARG A 22 -14.97 26.71 31.23
C ARG A 22 -15.23 25.49 30.35
N ILE A 23 -14.18 24.77 29.96
CA ILE A 23 -14.33 23.54 29.15
C ILE A 23 -14.93 22.43 30.02
N ALA A 24 -14.41 22.26 31.24
CA ALA A 24 -14.92 21.30 32.21
C ALA A 24 -16.40 21.56 32.57
N GLU A 25 -16.72 22.79 32.90
CA GLU A 25 -18.11 23.24 33.21
C GLU A 25 -19.05 23.01 32.04
N ARG A 26 -18.62 23.33 30.81
CA ARG A 26 -19.41 23.10 29.60
C ARG A 26 -19.67 21.62 29.34
N LEU A 27 -18.70 20.75 29.58
CA LEU A 27 -18.86 19.30 29.43
C LEU A 27 -19.87 18.77 30.46
N VAL A 28 -19.71 19.14 31.74
CA VAL A 28 -20.65 18.71 32.80
C VAL A 28 -22.06 19.18 32.49
N ALA A 29 -22.25 20.46 32.13
CA ALA A 29 -23.54 20.98 31.75
C ALA A 29 -24.17 20.27 30.55
N ALA A 30 -23.35 19.87 29.56
CA ALA A 30 -23.83 19.09 28.41
C ALA A 30 -24.34 17.71 28.82
N ILE A 31 -23.62 17.02 29.71
CA ILE A 31 -24.01 15.70 30.23
C ILE A 31 -25.28 15.80 31.07
N GLU A 32 -25.38 16.80 31.95
CA GLU A 32 -26.58 17.04 32.75
C GLU A 32 -27.79 17.40 31.88
N GLY A 33 -27.55 18.04 30.73
CA GLY A 33 -28.57 18.35 29.72
C GLY A 33 -29.21 17.14 29.05
N TRP A 34 -28.66 15.95 29.21
CA TRP A 34 -29.23 14.68 28.70
C TRP A 34 -30.40 14.17 29.54
N GLY A 35 -30.77 14.87 30.61
CA GLY A 35 -31.96 14.56 31.42
C GLY A 35 -31.72 13.51 32.52
N GLY A 36 -30.46 13.20 32.84
CA GLY A 36 -30.07 12.31 33.93
C GLY A 36 -29.90 13.03 35.29
N PRO A 37 -29.49 12.29 36.33
CA PRO A 37 -29.17 12.84 37.65
C PRO A 37 -28.00 13.82 37.57
N LYS A 38 -27.89 14.70 38.57
CA LYS A 38 -26.76 15.63 38.68
C LYS A 38 -25.43 14.85 38.73
N VAL A 39 -24.50 15.27 37.91
CA VAL A 39 -23.21 14.60 37.76
C VAL A 39 -22.22 15.03 38.83
N THR A 40 -21.59 14.06 39.52
CA THR A 40 -20.50 14.34 40.45
C THR A 40 -19.19 14.46 39.70
N LEU A 41 -18.52 15.62 39.76
CA LEU A 41 -17.18 15.78 39.23
C LEU A 41 -16.18 15.20 40.23
N LEU A 42 -15.49 14.12 39.81
CA LEU A 42 -14.48 13.47 40.64
C LEU A 42 -13.21 14.32 40.69
N ALA A 43 -12.63 14.42 41.89
CA ALA A 43 -11.40 15.18 42.08
C ALA A 43 -10.20 14.49 41.40
N HIS A 44 -9.43 15.27 40.64
CA HIS A 44 -8.19 14.83 40.00
C HIS A 44 -7.13 15.92 40.17
N ASP A 45 -6.12 15.64 40.98
CA ASP A 45 -5.08 16.61 41.39
C ASP A 45 -4.07 16.93 40.25
N ALA A 46 -3.84 16.00 39.32
CA ALA A 46 -2.91 16.16 38.21
C ALA A 46 -3.42 15.48 36.91
N PRO A 47 -4.39 16.10 36.20
CA PRO A 47 -5.02 15.50 35.01
C PRO A 47 -4.05 15.20 33.85
N ASP A 48 -2.96 15.94 33.75
CA ASP A 48 -1.89 15.79 32.77
C ASP A 48 -0.94 14.62 33.08
N LEU A 49 -0.87 14.16 34.32
CA LEU A 49 -0.09 13.01 34.74
C LEU A 49 -0.88 11.70 34.76
N GLY A 50 -2.20 11.74 34.53
CA GLY A 50 -3.08 10.59 34.63
C GLY A 50 -2.64 9.42 33.75
N VAL A 51 -2.24 9.69 32.52
CA VAL A 51 -1.77 8.67 31.57
C VAL A 51 -0.46 8.02 32.07
N ALA A 52 0.50 8.83 32.52
CA ALA A 52 1.78 8.34 33.00
C ALA A 52 1.63 7.48 34.28
N ARG A 53 0.81 7.93 35.22
CA ARG A 53 0.47 7.17 36.44
C ARG A 53 -0.25 5.87 36.12
N GLY A 54 -1.21 5.92 35.20
CA GLY A 54 -1.92 4.75 34.70
C GLY A 54 -1.00 3.73 34.07
N ALA A 55 -0.04 4.17 33.24
CA ALA A 55 0.95 3.30 32.61
C ALA A 55 1.83 2.59 33.63
N VAL A 56 2.25 3.30 34.69
CA VAL A 56 3.04 2.70 35.80
C VAL A 56 2.22 1.66 36.56
N LEU A 57 0.97 1.99 36.93
CA LEU A 57 0.10 1.07 37.65
C LEU A 57 -0.22 -0.18 36.82
N TYR A 58 -0.47 0.00 35.53
CA TYR A 58 -0.69 -1.09 34.60
C TYR A 58 0.55 -1.99 34.46
N GLY A 59 1.73 -1.39 34.30
CA GLY A 59 3.00 -2.13 34.25
C GLY A 59 3.27 -2.94 35.53
N LEU A 60 2.93 -2.41 36.70
CA LEU A 60 3.02 -3.14 37.99
C LEU A 60 2.02 -4.30 38.05
N ALA A 61 0.79 -4.09 37.59
CA ALA A 61 -0.23 -5.14 37.53
C ALA A 61 0.17 -6.29 36.59
N LEU A 62 0.79 -5.99 35.44
CA LEU A 62 1.31 -7.00 34.52
C LEU A 62 2.47 -7.83 35.13
N ARG A 63 3.23 -7.26 36.04
CA ARG A 63 4.31 -7.96 36.76
C ARG A 63 3.81 -8.83 37.92
N GLY A 64 2.50 -8.87 38.14
CA GLY A 64 1.91 -9.64 39.25
C GLY A 64 2.03 -8.98 40.63
N ASP A 65 2.39 -7.70 40.70
CA ASP A 65 2.44 -6.93 41.93
C ASP A 65 1.03 -6.44 42.31
N VAL A 66 0.21 -7.42 42.76
CA VAL A 66 -1.25 -7.31 42.97
C VAL A 66 -1.60 -6.33 44.12
N SER A 67 -0.63 -5.86 44.91
CA SER A 67 -0.89 -5.00 46.06
C SER A 67 -1.30 -3.56 45.68
N ARG A 68 -1.23 -3.17 44.42
CA ARG A 68 -1.45 -1.78 43.96
C ARG A 68 -2.35 -1.53 42.75
N GLY A 69 -3.03 -2.52 42.26
CA GLY A 69 -3.99 -2.28 41.15
C GLY A 69 -4.67 -3.56 40.66
N ALA A 70 -5.99 -3.54 40.58
CA ALA A 70 -6.71 -4.57 39.87
C ALA A 70 -6.42 -4.45 38.36
N ARG A 71 -6.10 -5.57 37.68
CA ARG A 71 -6.05 -5.62 36.22
C ARG A 71 -7.43 -5.27 35.70
N ILE A 72 -7.52 -4.23 34.91
CA ILE A 72 -8.79 -3.91 34.23
C ILE A 72 -8.90 -4.92 33.08
N GLY A 73 -9.74 -5.92 33.25
CA GLY A 73 -10.13 -6.83 32.18
C GLY A 73 -11.02 -6.06 31.21
N GLY A 74 -10.69 -6.05 29.93
CA GLY A 74 -11.46 -5.45 28.88
C GLY A 74 -11.51 -6.44 27.72
N GLY A 75 -12.60 -7.20 27.61
CA GLY A 75 -12.75 -8.10 26.47
C GLY A 75 -12.75 -7.34 25.14
N SER A 76 -12.16 -7.92 24.12
CA SER A 76 -12.14 -7.34 22.76
C SER A 76 -13.57 -6.98 22.31
N PRO A 77 -13.83 -5.72 21.90
CA PRO A 77 -15.15 -5.34 21.42
C PRO A 77 -15.49 -5.98 20.07
N ARG A 78 -14.49 -6.51 19.37
CA ARG A 78 -14.60 -7.14 18.05
C ARG A 78 -13.93 -8.49 18.02
N ALA A 79 -14.44 -9.38 17.16
CA ALA A 79 -13.70 -10.54 16.72
C ALA A 79 -12.78 -10.20 15.55
N TYR A 80 -11.63 -10.86 15.48
CA TYR A 80 -10.65 -10.66 14.40
C TYR A 80 -10.45 -11.96 13.63
N TYR A 81 -10.28 -11.82 12.30
CA TYR A 81 -10.22 -12.94 11.38
C TYR A 81 -9.08 -12.77 10.39
N VAL A 82 -8.51 -13.91 9.97
CA VAL A 82 -7.50 -13.97 8.91
C VAL A 82 -8.10 -14.63 7.67
N GLY A 83 -7.93 -14.02 6.51
CA GLY A 83 -8.44 -14.52 5.24
C GLY A 83 -7.74 -15.80 4.80
N LEU A 84 -8.53 -16.78 4.36
CA LEU A 84 -8.08 -18.08 3.85
C LEU A 84 -8.20 -18.21 2.31
N GLY A 85 -8.58 -17.12 1.64
CA GLY A 85 -8.87 -17.12 0.20
C GLY A 85 -10.37 -17.28 -0.09
N ALA A 86 -10.70 -17.78 -1.28
CA ALA A 86 -12.09 -17.97 -1.69
C ALA A 86 -12.43 -19.47 -1.75
N ARG A 87 -13.59 -19.84 -1.21
CA ARG A 87 -14.19 -21.17 -1.36
C ARG A 87 -15.52 -20.98 -2.08
N ASP A 88 -15.77 -21.75 -3.15
CA ASP A 88 -16.97 -21.64 -3.99
C ASP A 88 -17.23 -20.19 -4.50
N GLY A 89 -16.14 -19.47 -4.83
CA GLY A 89 -16.21 -18.09 -5.31
C GLY A 89 -16.51 -17.03 -4.24
N LYS A 90 -16.67 -17.43 -2.97
CA LYS A 90 -16.90 -16.51 -1.84
C LYS A 90 -15.65 -16.40 -0.96
N PRO A 91 -15.24 -15.18 -0.56
CA PRO A 91 -14.11 -15.01 0.34
C PRO A 91 -14.41 -15.64 1.70
N THR A 92 -13.44 -16.36 2.27
CA THR A 92 -13.53 -16.99 3.58
C THR A 92 -12.45 -16.50 4.52
N ALA A 93 -12.74 -16.47 5.81
CA ALA A 93 -11.80 -16.11 6.86
C ALA A 93 -11.99 -16.97 8.09
N MET A 94 -10.93 -17.10 8.89
CA MET A 94 -10.92 -17.87 10.14
C MET A 94 -10.80 -16.93 11.33
N CYS A 95 -11.62 -17.15 12.35
CA CYS A 95 -11.54 -16.41 13.61
C CYS A 95 -10.23 -16.74 14.33
N VAL A 96 -9.47 -15.71 14.69
CA VAL A 96 -8.17 -15.83 15.38
C VAL A 96 -8.18 -15.19 16.76
N VAL A 97 -9.03 -14.19 16.98
CA VAL A 97 -9.31 -13.61 18.29
C VAL A 97 -10.82 -13.42 18.39
N PRO A 98 -11.51 -14.14 19.28
CA PRO A 98 -12.95 -14.03 19.42
C PRO A 98 -13.34 -12.70 20.09
N ARG A 99 -14.58 -12.30 19.92
CA ARG A 99 -15.15 -11.15 20.64
C ARG A 99 -15.19 -11.46 22.13
N GLY A 100 -14.77 -10.51 22.95
CA GLY A 100 -14.68 -10.70 24.41
C GLY A 100 -13.37 -11.32 24.87
N ALA A 101 -12.44 -11.66 23.97
CA ALA A 101 -11.11 -12.15 24.33
C ALA A 101 -10.37 -11.15 25.22
N GLU A 102 -9.74 -11.63 26.28
CA GLU A 102 -8.94 -10.80 27.19
C GLU A 102 -7.63 -10.33 26.53
N GLU A 103 -7.23 -9.11 26.81
CA GLU A 103 -5.95 -8.59 26.36
C GLU A 103 -4.77 -9.34 26.95
N GLY A 104 -3.80 -9.72 26.10
CA GLY A 104 -2.61 -10.48 26.51
C GLY A 104 -2.85 -12.00 26.61
N GLU A 105 -4.00 -12.49 26.17
CA GLU A 105 -4.29 -13.90 26.05
C GLU A 105 -4.05 -14.37 24.60
N ALA A 106 -3.15 -15.33 24.42
CA ALA A 106 -2.87 -15.91 23.11
C ALA A 106 -3.88 -17.04 22.80
N HIS A 107 -4.51 -16.95 21.64
CA HIS A 107 -5.46 -17.91 21.12
C HIS A 107 -4.86 -18.67 19.95
N VAL A 108 -4.75 -19.98 20.01
CA VAL A 108 -4.17 -20.82 18.95
C VAL A 108 -5.23 -21.73 18.34
N ALA A 109 -5.39 -21.65 17.03
CA ALA A 109 -6.31 -22.48 16.28
C ALA A 109 -5.69 -23.86 15.97
N HIS A 110 -5.52 -24.71 16.99
CA HIS A 110 -4.92 -26.04 16.86
C HIS A 110 -5.76 -27.06 16.06
N GLU A 111 -7.06 -26.84 16.01
CA GLU A 111 -7.98 -27.79 15.34
C GLU A 111 -7.97 -27.63 13.81
N ARG A 112 -7.25 -26.64 13.29
CA ARG A 112 -7.19 -26.31 11.87
C ARG A 112 -5.75 -26.21 11.39
N SER A 113 -5.35 -27.14 10.56
CA SER A 113 -4.06 -27.07 9.87
C SER A 113 -4.17 -26.17 8.64
N LEU A 114 -3.26 -25.21 8.52
CA LEU A 114 -3.19 -24.27 7.43
C LEU A 114 -1.89 -24.46 6.64
N ALA A 115 -1.95 -24.31 5.32
CA ALA A 115 -0.75 -24.29 4.47
C ALA A 115 -0.21 -22.86 4.40
N LEU A 116 0.95 -22.63 5.01
CA LEU A 116 1.70 -21.39 4.89
C LEU A 116 2.67 -21.49 3.73
N THR A 117 2.56 -20.61 2.78
CA THR A 117 3.54 -20.47 1.70
C THR A 117 4.80 -19.78 2.21
N THR A 118 5.98 -20.41 2.05
CA THR A 118 7.28 -19.90 2.48
C THR A 118 8.20 -19.60 1.30
N GLY A 119 9.31 -18.88 1.55
CA GLY A 119 10.29 -18.51 0.53
C GLY A 119 9.86 -17.37 -0.40
N ARG A 120 8.76 -16.71 -0.08
CA ARG A 120 8.26 -15.50 -0.79
C ARG A 120 7.45 -14.62 0.13
N THR A 121 7.27 -13.36 -0.24
CA THR A 121 6.34 -12.47 0.47
C THR A 121 4.90 -12.90 0.22
N VAL A 122 4.14 -13.04 1.28
CA VAL A 122 2.73 -13.43 1.27
C VAL A 122 1.88 -12.39 1.98
N ARG A 123 0.63 -12.28 1.59
CA ARG A 123 -0.34 -11.36 2.17
C ARG A 123 -1.34 -12.12 3.02
N PHE A 124 -1.65 -11.55 4.16
CA PHE A 124 -2.70 -11.98 5.06
C PHE A 124 -3.79 -10.91 5.06
N ASP A 125 -4.94 -11.21 4.48
CA ASP A 125 -6.11 -10.36 4.58
C ASP A 125 -6.66 -10.46 5.99
N LEU A 126 -7.00 -9.32 6.59
CA LEU A 126 -7.53 -9.24 7.93
C LEU A 126 -8.94 -8.64 7.92
N PHE A 127 -9.77 -9.15 8.80
CA PHE A 127 -11.13 -8.67 8.97
C PHE A 127 -11.45 -8.52 10.45
N ALA A 128 -12.36 -7.61 10.77
CA ALA A 128 -12.94 -7.47 12.09
C ALA A 128 -14.47 -7.48 11.99
N SER A 129 -15.13 -8.04 12.99
CA SER A 129 -16.60 -8.00 13.10
C SER A 129 -17.00 -7.64 14.52
N ASP A 130 -17.97 -6.76 14.68
CA ASP A 130 -18.64 -6.45 15.94
C ASP A 130 -19.99 -7.17 16.08
N ASP A 131 -20.30 -8.07 15.13
CA ASP A 131 -21.49 -8.89 15.18
C ASP A 131 -21.56 -9.69 16.51
N ALA A 132 -22.76 -9.82 17.03
CA ALA A 132 -23.02 -10.52 18.29
C ALA A 132 -22.81 -12.06 18.24
N ARG A 133 -22.44 -12.60 17.08
CA ARG A 133 -22.09 -14.01 16.93
C ARG A 133 -20.88 -14.37 17.76
N ALA A 134 -20.98 -15.45 18.49
CA ALA A 134 -19.87 -16.02 19.25
C ALA A 134 -19.08 -17.00 18.36
N ASP A 135 -18.34 -16.46 17.35
CA ASP A 135 -17.43 -17.32 16.59
C ASP A 135 -16.23 -17.68 17.49
N ALA A 136 -15.94 -18.96 17.58
CA ALA A 136 -14.81 -19.49 18.34
C ALA A 136 -13.50 -19.41 17.51
N VAL A 137 -12.37 -19.51 18.19
CA VAL A 137 -11.04 -19.60 17.53
C VAL A 137 -11.01 -20.83 16.61
N GLY A 138 -10.63 -20.63 15.35
CA GLY A 138 -10.62 -21.69 14.34
C GLY A 138 -11.91 -21.82 13.51
N ASP A 139 -12.98 -21.11 13.86
CA ASP A 139 -14.20 -21.10 13.05
C ASP A 139 -13.95 -20.42 11.69
N VAL A 140 -14.35 -21.10 10.62
CA VAL A 140 -14.23 -20.59 9.26
C VAL A 140 -15.58 -20.03 8.81
N VAL A 141 -15.59 -18.78 8.44
CA VAL A 141 -16.78 -18.02 8.07
C VAL A 141 -16.67 -17.47 6.65
N VAL A 142 -17.80 -17.27 5.99
CA VAL A 142 -17.87 -16.53 4.72
C VAL A 142 -17.86 -15.05 5.06
N VAL A 143 -16.97 -14.30 4.41
CA VAL A 143 -16.85 -12.85 4.58
C VAL A 143 -17.86 -12.15 3.67
N ASP A 144 -18.73 -11.36 4.25
CA ASP A 144 -19.63 -10.43 3.58
C ASP A 144 -19.33 -8.98 4.02
N ASP A 145 -19.59 -8.02 3.15
CA ASP A 145 -19.27 -6.60 3.41
C ASP A 145 -20.23 -5.94 4.41
N GLU A 146 -21.35 -6.58 4.78
CA GLU A 146 -22.31 -6.05 5.75
C GLU A 146 -21.86 -6.31 7.20
N ARG A 147 -21.22 -7.45 7.42
CA ARG A 147 -20.85 -7.93 8.76
C ARG A 147 -19.37 -7.78 9.08
N PHE A 148 -18.54 -7.70 8.06
CA PHE A 148 -17.09 -7.65 8.21
C PHE A 148 -16.50 -6.35 7.72
N VAL A 149 -15.71 -5.72 8.58
CA VAL A 149 -14.86 -4.59 8.22
C VAL A 149 -13.50 -5.12 7.80
N ARG A 150 -13.09 -4.85 6.57
CA ARG A 150 -11.77 -5.22 6.08
C ARG A 150 -10.71 -4.31 6.72
N LEU A 151 -9.73 -4.92 7.38
CA LEU A 151 -8.58 -4.23 7.96
C LEU A 151 -7.43 -4.13 6.93
N PRO A 152 -6.43 -3.25 7.16
CA PRO A 152 -5.23 -3.24 6.34
C PRO A 152 -4.57 -4.63 6.36
N PRO A 153 -4.23 -5.20 5.19
CA PRO A 153 -3.60 -6.52 5.13
C PRO A 153 -2.18 -6.48 5.69
N VAL A 154 -1.75 -7.57 6.30
CA VAL A 154 -0.37 -7.79 6.71
C VAL A 154 0.37 -8.52 5.61
N THR A 155 1.62 -8.15 5.39
CA THR A 155 2.52 -8.86 4.50
C THR A 155 3.75 -9.32 5.26
N ALA A 156 4.15 -10.56 5.02
CA ALA A 156 5.33 -11.14 5.63
C ALA A 156 6.13 -11.96 4.63
N ALA A 157 7.45 -11.93 4.76
CA ALA A 157 8.37 -12.83 4.07
C ALA A 157 8.97 -13.79 5.09
N PHE A 158 8.93 -15.07 4.79
CA PHE A 158 9.48 -16.09 5.66
C PHE A 158 10.78 -16.64 5.07
N ASP A 159 11.88 -16.48 5.82
CA ASP A 159 13.19 -16.98 5.46
C ASP A 159 13.24 -18.51 5.65
N SER A 160 12.68 -19.23 4.69
CA SER A 160 12.80 -20.68 4.58
C SER A 160 12.83 -21.07 3.10
N ARG A 161 13.22 -22.32 2.81
CA ARG A 161 13.13 -22.84 1.42
C ARG A 161 11.71 -22.64 0.90
N ALA A 162 11.61 -22.24 -0.38
CA ALA A 162 10.33 -22.12 -1.04
C ALA A 162 9.53 -23.42 -0.96
N GLY A 163 8.29 -23.33 -0.45
CA GLY A 163 7.44 -24.49 -0.25
C GLY A 163 6.19 -24.14 0.52
N GLU A 164 5.50 -25.17 0.98
CA GLU A 164 4.38 -25.06 1.89
C GLU A 164 4.74 -25.74 3.22
N VAL A 165 4.41 -25.07 4.32
CA VAL A 165 4.62 -25.57 5.68
C VAL A 165 3.28 -25.59 6.38
N ARG A 166 2.98 -26.69 7.10
CA ARG A 166 1.78 -26.78 7.93
C ARG A 166 1.95 -25.95 9.19
N VAL A 167 0.99 -25.08 9.43
CA VAL A 167 0.99 -24.17 10.58
C VAL A 167 -0.39 -24.09 11.22
N ALA A 168 -0.40 -23.90 12.53
CA ALA A 168 -1.53 -23.32 13.24
C ALA A 168 -1.36 -21.80 13.27
N ILE A 169 -2.45 -21.05 13.39
CA ILE A 169 -2.38 -19.60 13.56
C ILE A 169 -2.64 -19.26 15.03
N GLU A 170 -1.85 -18.33 15.54
CA GLU A 170 -1.98 -17.77 16.88
C GLU A 170 -2.34 -16.31 16.76
N GLY A 171 -3.34 -15.85 17.50
CA GLY A 171 -3.77 -14.47 17.61
C GLY A 171 -3.78 -14.00 19.05
N GLU A 172 -3.30 -12.81 19.32
CA GLU A 172 -3.30 -12.15 20.63
C GLU A 172 -3.69 -10.68 20.45
N LEU A 173 -4.64 -10.21 21.25
CA LEU A 173 -4.88 -8.79 21.42
C LEU A 173 -3.95 -8.28 22.51
N THR A 174 -2.95 -7.47 22.14
CA THR A 174 -2.00 -6.97 23.11
C THR A 174 -2.62 -5.92 24.04
N PRO A 175 -2.09 -5.70 25.22
CA PRO A 175 -2.55 -4.66 26.14
C PRO A 175 -2.47 -3.23 25.59
N LEU A 176 -1.78 -3.03 24.47
CA LEU A 176 -1.74 -1.76 23.75
C LEU A 176 -2.87 -1.63 22.71
N GLY A 177 -3.78 -2.61 22.64
CA GLY A 177 -4.86 -2.65 21.66
C GLY A 177 -4.37 -2.97 20.24
N THR A 178 -3.20 -3.62 20.09
CA THR A 178 -2.68 -4.10 18.81
C THR A 178 -2.95 -5.59 18.66
N LEU A 179 -3.29 -6.03 17.45
CA LEU A 179 -3.43 -7.44 17.14
C LEU A 179 -2.04 -8.01 16.80
N ASP A 180 -1.57 -8.98 17.58
CA ASP A 180 -0.35 -9.75 17.28
C ASP A 180 -0.76 -11.11 16.70
N LEU A 181 -0.14 -11.48 15.57
CA LEU A 181 -0.42 -12.72 14.89
C LEU A 181 0.88 -13.49 14.67
N ALA A 182 0.82 -14.82 14.81
CA ALA A 182 1.92 -15.70 14.48
C ALA A 182 1.44 -16.98 13.80
N CYS A 183 2.23 -17.50 12.86
CA CYS A 183 2.08 -18.83 12.34
C CYS A 183 3.02 -19.77 13.10
N VAL A 184 2.47 -20.79 13.73
CA VAL A 184 3.21 -21.78 14.54
C VAL A 184 3.34 -23.06 13.73
N VAL A 185 4.56 -23.52 13.47
CA VAL A 185 4.83 -24.75 12.71
C VAL A 185 4.50 -25.96 13.58
N GLU A 186 3.57 -26.80 13.12
CA GLU A 186 3.07 -27.94 13.87
C GLU A 186 4.11 -29.07 14.10
N GLU A 187 5.04 -29.23 13.15
CA GLU A 187 5.98 -30.37 13.12
C GLU A 187 7.41 -30.01 13.59
N SER A 188 7.59 -28.90 14.34
CA SER A 188 8.92 -28.51 14.82
C SER A 188 9.03 -28.54 16.34
N ASP A 189 10.11 -29.11 16.86
CA ASP A 189 10.46 -29.10 18.28
C ASP A 189 11.88 -28.46 18.43
N PRO A 190 12.03 -27.28 19.08
CA PRO A 190 10.96 -26.44 19.63
C PRO A 190 10.09 -25.80 18.52
N PRO A 191 8.83 -25.42 18.83
CA PRO A 191 7.90 -24.82 17.87
C PRO A 191 8.50 -23.56 17.20
N ARG A 192 8.62 -23.59 15.87
CA ARG A 192 9.03 -22.41 15.11
C ARG A 192 7.84 -21.50 14.92
N ARG A 193 7.99 -20.25 15.34
CA ARG A 193 6.96 -19.22 15.24
C ARG A 193 7.38 -18.19 14.19
N PHE A 194 6.49 -17.93 13.25
CA PHE A 194 6.63 -16.86 12.27
C PHE A 194 5.70 -15.71 12.65
N ARG A 195 6.23 -14.68 13.25
CA ARG A 195 5.46 -13.55 13.74
C ARG A 195 5.03 -12.64 12.59
N LEU A 196 3.74 -12.29 12.58
CA LEU A 196 3.14 -11.35 11.63
C LEU A 196 3.00 -10.01 12.36
N ALA A 197 3.98 -9.12 12.24
CA ALA A 197 3.92 -7.83 12.92
C ALA A 197 2.80 -6.94 12.31
N PHE A 198 1.85 -6.54 13.14
CA PHE A 198 0.73 -5.69 12.76
C PHE A 198 0.61 -4.48 13.71
N GLU A 199 0.67 -3.28 13.17
CA GLU A 199 0.37 -2.05 13.91
C GLU A 199 -1.04 -1.59 13.55
N LEU A 200 -1.98 -1.62 14.51
CA LEU A 200 -3.34 -1.08 14.36
C LEU A 200 -3.39 0.45 14.20
N ARG A 201 -2.33 1.15 14.58
CA ARG A 201 -2.14 2.55 14.21
C ARG A 201 -1.80 2.58 12.72
N VAL A 202 -2.59 3.34 11.95
CA VAL A 202 -2.27 3.65 10.55
C VAL A 202 -0.79 4.03 10.50
N PRO A 203 0.11 3.20 9.97
CA PRO A 203 1.48 3.61 9.83
C PRO A 203 1.46 4.77 8.86
N THR A 204 2.09 5.86 9.24
CA THR A 204 2.65 6.74 8.24
C THR A 204 3.31 5.86 7.19
N ALA A 205 2.86 5.96 5.98
CA ALA A 205 2.95 5.13 4.79
C ALA A 205 4.28 4.44 4.44
N ASP A 206 4.90 3.71 5.32
CA ASP A 206 6.22 3.13 5.06
C ASP A 206 6.28 1.61 4.84
N ARG A 207 5.16 0.87 4.90
CA ARG A 207 5.20 -0.57 4.69
C ARG A 207 3.91 -1.14 4.10
N ALA A 208 3.71 -0.94 2.83
CA ALA A 208 2.80 -1.80 2.07
C ALA A 208 3.61 -2.49 0.97
N SER A 209 3.83 -3.77 1.13
CA SER A 209 4.50 -4.62 0.14
C SER A 209 3.47 -5.39 -0.67
N TYR A 210 3.56 -5.34 -1.99
CA TYR A 210 2.61 -5.94 -2.93
C TYR A 210 3.32 -6.75 -4.02
N GLY A 211 2.91 -7.98 -4.21
CA GLY A 211 3.30 -8.86 -5.32
C GLY A 211 2.33 -10.05 -5.46
N PRO A 212 2.06 -10.58 -6.63
CA PRO A 212 1.01 -11.59 -6.86
C PRO A 212 1.38 -13.01 -6.45
N SER A 213 0.35 -13.85 -6.29
CA SER A 213 0.47 -15.31 -6.16
C SER A 213 1.29 -15.90 -7.31
N ALA A 214 2.20 -16.78 -6.96
CA ALA A 214 2.76 -17.63 -7.99
C ALA A 214 1.66 -18.61 -8.47
N PRO A 215 1.30 -18.58 -9.75
CA PRO A 215 0.44 -19.59 -10.29
C PRO A 215 1.11 -20.95 -10.24
N PRO A 216 0.33 -22.05 -10.39
CA PRO A 216 0.90 -23.37 -10.52
C PRO A 216 1.97 -23.39 -11.63
N GLY A 217 3.19 -23.76 -11.31
CA GLY A 217 4.31 -23.83 -12.27
C GLY A 217 5.38 -22.73 -12.14
N SER A 218 5.27 -21.76 -11.20
CA SER A 218 6.33 -20.77 -10.99
C SER A 218 7.64 -21.42 -10.51
N ILE A 219 8.75 -20.97 -11.07
CA ILE A 219 10.09 -21.50 -10.81
C ILE A 219 10.76 -20.70 -9.71
N SER A 220 11.16 -21.38 -8.63
CA SER A 220 11.91 -20.81 -7.50
C SER A 220 13.38 -20.59 -7.84
N PRO A 221 14.06 -19.55 -7.28
CA PRO A 221 15.51 -19.39 -7.36
C PRO A 221 16.34 -20.59 -6.87
N ALA A 222 15.75 -21.47 -6.09
CA ALA A 222 16.43 -22.68 -5.58
C ALA A 222 16.51 -23.84 -6.60
N THR A 223 15.93 -23.69 -7.80
CA THR A 223 15.91 -24.75 -8.82
C THR A 223 17.08 -24.63 -9.79
N LYS A 224 17.53 -25.78 -10.36
CA LYS A 224 18.52 -25.79 -11.44
C LYS A 224 18.13 -24.92 -12.63
N ARG A 225 16.83 -24.87 -12.99
CA ARG A 225 16.27 -24.00 -14.03
C ARG A 225 16.53 -22.52 -13.78
N PHE A 226 16.61 -22.09 -12.52
CA PHE A 226 16.95 -20.70 -12.23
C PHE A 226 18.43 -20.40 -12.57
N GLY A 227 19.33 -21.35 -12.41
CA GLY A 227 20.70 -21.23 -12.90
C GLY A 227 20.76 -20.94 -14.39
N ASP A 228 19.97 -21.66 -15.20
CA ASP A 228 19.89 -21.42 -16.66
C ASP A 228 19.38 -19.97 -16.96
N ALA A 229 18.51 -19.43 -16.13
CA ALA A 229 18.04 -18.04 -16.27
C ALA A 229 19.15 -17.02 -15.92
N LEU A 230 19.99 -17.29 -14.92
CA LEU A 230 21.15 -16.46 -14.61
C LEU A 230 22.17 -16.48 -15.75
N ASP A 231 22.37 -17.62 -16.39
CA ASP A 231 23.23 -17.76 -17.55
C ASP A 231 22.76 -16.93 -18.75
N VAL A 232 21.44 -16.77 -18.93
CA VAL A 232 20.89 -15.87 -19.94
C VAL A 232 21.27 -14.41 -19.65
N ILE A 233 21.18 -13.97 -18.38
CA ILE A 233 21.57 -12.61 -17.98
C ILE A 233 23.08 -12.41 -18.17
N ASP A 234 23.91 -13.37 -17.70
CA ASP A 234 25.38 -13.27 -17.82
C ASP A 234 25.83 -13.30 -19.26
N ARG A 235 25.18 -14.08 -20.11
CA ARG A 235 25.48 -14.11 -21.55
C ARG A 235 25.23 -12.77 -22.22
N ALA A 236 24.12 -12.09 -21.88
CA ALA A 236 23.77 -10.82 -22.49
C ALA A 236 24.51 -9.63 -21.86
N PHE A 237 24.65 -9.61 -20.54
CA PHE A 237 25.17 -8.45 -19.80
C PHE A 237 26.52 -8.70 -19.11
N GLY A 238 27.00 -9.93 -19.02
CA GLY A 238 28.27 -10.30 -18.42
C GLY A 238 29.48 -9.77 -19.20
N LYS A 239 30.64 -10.41 -19.07
CA LYS A 239 31.84 -10.03 -19.80
C LYS A 239 31.63 -10.19 -21.30
N VAL A 240 32.19 -9.25 -22.08
CA VAL A 240 32.13 -9.29 -23.56
C VAL A 240 32.84 -10.54 -24.03
N ARG A 241 32.18 -11.30 -24.89
CA ARG A 241 32.76 -12.42 -25.66
C ARG A 241 32.99 -11.95 -27.08
N ASP A 242 33.98 -12.48 -27.77
CA ASP A 242 34.32 -12.05 -29.13
C ASP A 242 33.21 -12.31 -30.17
N ASP A 243 32.23 -13.17 -29.82
CA ASP A 243 31.09 -13.55 -30.64
C ASP A 243 29.77 -12.83 -30.30
N ALA A 244 29.78 -11.82 -29.40
CA ALA A 244 28.60 -11.12 -28.95
C ALA A 244 27.99 -10.26 -30.08
N THR A 245 26.80 -10.62 -30.56
CA THR A 245 26.15 -10.01 -31.74
C THR A 245 25.10 -8.94 -31.43
N GLY A 246 24.84 -8.60 -30.18
CA GLY A 246 23.76 -7.71 -29.77
C GLY A 246 22.34 -8.32 -29.88
N ARG A 247 22.17 -9.40 -30.61
CA ARG A 247 20.91 -10.20 -30.65
C ARG A 247 20.54 -10.73 -29.28
N GLU A 248 21.54 -11.08 -28.48
CA GLU A 248 21.41 -11.66 -27.14
C GLU A 248 20.59 -10.73 -26.23
N ALA A 249 20.86 -9.42 -26.24
CA ALA A 249 20.10 -8.46 -25.45
C ALA A 249 18.63 -8.37 -25.87
N LYS A 250 18.34 -8.50 -27.17
CA LYS A 250 16.98 -8.48 -27.72
C LYS A 250 16.16 -9.68 -27.28
N ASP A 251 16.80 -10.84 -27.17
CA ASP A 251 16.14 -12.11 -26.91
C ASP A 251 16.05 -12.48 -25.42
N VAL A 252 16.77 -11.77 -24.53
CA VAL A 252 16.84 -12.04 -23.08
C VAL A 252 15.49 -12.31 -22.46
N VAL A 253 14.50 -11.42 -22.69
CA VAL A 253 13.18 -11.57 -22.07
C VAL A 253 12.48 -12.82 -22.55
N ARG A 254 12.49 -13.08 -23.84
CA ARG A 254 11.90 -14.28 -24.44
C ARG A 254 12.56 -15.55 -23.90
N ASP A 255 13.88 -15.54 -23.74
CA ASP A 255 14.60 -16.69 -23.26
C ASP A 255 14.42 -16.91 -21.76
N LEU A 256 14.32 -15.83 -20.96
CA LEU A 256 13.90 -15.91 -19.56
C LEU A 256 12.47 -16.47 -19.43
N GLU A 257 11.52 -16.01 -20.27
CA GLU A 257 10.15 -16.52 -20.26
C GLU A 257 10.05 -17.99 -20.67
N LYS A 258 10.90 -18.49 -21.57
CA LYS A 258 10.97 -19.92 -21.90
C LYS A 258 11.43 -20.78 -20.71
N ILE A 259 12.32 -20.25 -19.89
CA ILE A 259 12.89 -20.96 -18.74
C ILE A 259 11.97 -20.86 -17.52
N LEU A 260 11.49 -19.65 -17.23
CA LEU A 260 10.79 -19.31 -15.99
C LEU A 260 9.25 -19.21 -16.15
N GLY A 261 8.72 -19.33 -17.37
CA GLY A 261 7.34 -19.04 -17.69
C GLY A 261 7.09 -17.53 -17.91
N GLU A 262 5.86 -17.17 -18.23
CA GLU A 262 5.47 -15.77 -18.51
C GLU A 262 5.87 -14.83 -17.36
N ARG A 263 6.33 -13.62 -17.69
CA ARG A 263 6.75 -12.61 -16.69
C ARG A 263 5.69 -12.27 -15.67
N SER A 264 4.44 -12.27 -16.09
CA SER A 264 3.28 -12.04 -15.21
C SER A 264 3.24 -13.01 -14.03
N LEU A 265 3.85 -14.19 -14.20
CA LEU A 265 3.90 -15.29 -13.26
C LEU A 265 5.16 -15.31 -12.39
N TRP A 266 6.14 -14.44 -12.65
CA TRP A 266 7.36 -14.40 -11.85
C TRP A 266 7.07 -13.91 -10.43
N THR A 267 7.47 -14.68 -9.45
CA THR A 267 7.32 -14.30 -8.04
C THR A 267 8.19 -13.10 -7.70
N VAL A 268 7.87 -12.41 -6.61
CA VAL A 268 8.71 -11.33 -6.09
C VAL A 268 10.14 -11.83 -5.86
N VAL A 269 10.30 -13.00 -5.26
CA VAL A 269 11.63 -13.61 -4.98
C VAL A 269 12.40 -13.87 -6.27
N THR A 270 11.74 -14.47 -7.28
CA THR A 270 12.36 -14.70 -8.60
C THR A 270 12.75 -13.38 -9.27
N ALA A 271 11.87 -12.38 -9.26
CA ALA A 271 12.14 -11.08 -9.84
C ALA A 271 13.30 -10.36 -9.12
N ARG A 272 13.36 -10.40 -7.77
CA ARG A 272 14.46 -9.80 -6.99
C ARG A 272 15.79 -10.49 -7.26
N ALA A 273 15.81 -11.81 -7.36
CA ALA A 273 17.02 -12.55 -7.69
C ALA A 273 17.51 -12.24 -9.12
N LEU A 274 16.61 -12.07 -10.10
CA LEU A 274 16.98 -11.60 -11.45
C LEU A 274 17.52 -10.17 -11.44
N PHE A 275 16.94 -9.27 -10.64
CA PHE A 275 17.46 -7.92 -10.46
C PHE A 275 18.88 -7.94 -9.87
N ASP A 276 19.09 -8.74 -8.82
CA ASP A 276 20.39 -8.85 -8.15
C ASP A 276 21.47 -9.41 -9.06
N ALA A 277 21.10 -10.28 -10.01
CA ALA A 277 22.00 -10.75 -11.06
C ALA A 277 22.29 -9.68 -12.13
N LEU A 278 21.28 -8.87 -12.50
CA LEU A 278 21.40 -7.85 -13.54
C LEU A 278 22.17 -6.59 -13.07
N ALA A 279 21.93 -6.16 -11.84
CA ALA A 279 22.42 -4.87 -11.33
C ALA A 279 23.96 -4.71 -11.33
N PRO A 280 24.79 -5.74 -11.08
CA PRO A 280 26.24 -5.65 -11.22
C PRO A 280 26.70 -5.31 -12.63
N HIS A 281 25.93 -5.71 -13.62
CA HIS A 281 26.22 -5.51 -15.04
C HIS A 281 25.65 -4.21 -15.62
N ARG A 282 25.28 -3.22 -14.79
CA ARG A 282 24.63 -1.98 -15.21
C ARG A 282 25.38 -1.19 -16.30
N THR A 283 26.71 -1.31 -16.37
CA THR A 283 27.52 -0.65 -17.40
C THR A 283 27.35 -1.28 -18.78
N ALA A 284 27.00 -2.57 -18.85
CA ALA A 284 26.76 -3.28 -20.10
C ALA A 284 25.56 -2.72 -20.89
N ARG A 285 24.62 -2.01 -20.25
CA ARG A 285 23.54 -1.30 -20.94
C ARG A 285 24.04 -0.36 -22.04
N ARG A 286 25.28 0.15 -21.89
CA ARG A 286 25.90 1.11 -22.84
C ARG A 286 26.49 0.47 -24.09
N ARG A 287 26.39 -0.85 -24.25
CA ARG A 287 26.95 -1.58 -25.41
C ARG A 287 26.15 -1.35 -26.69
N SER A 288 24.81 -1.28 -26.58
CA SER A 288 23.92 -0.97 -27.69
C SER A 288 22.57 -0.44 -27.19
N ALA A 289 21.79 0.16 -28.07
CA ALA A 289 20.45 0.63 -27.76
C ALA A 289 19.53 -0.50 -27.25
N GLU A 290 19.69 -1.72 -27.78
CA GLU A 290 18.93 -2.88 -27.32
C GLU A 290 19.34 -3.31 -25.90
N HIS A 291 20.65 -3.27 -25.56
CA HIS A 291 21.10 -3.53 -24.19
C HIS A 291 20.53 -2.51 -23.22
N GLU A 292 20.54 -1.21 -23.58
CA GLU A 292 20.02 -0.16 -22.71
C GLU A 292 18.50 -0.31 -22.50
N ARG A 293 17.76 -0.55 -23.57
CA ARG A 293 16.31 -0.78 -23.52
C ARG A 293 15.96 -1.99 -22.65
N THR A 294 16.62 -3.12 -22.89
CA THR A 294 16.36 -4.37 -22.16
C THR A 294 16.77 -4.27 -20.69
N PHE A 295 17.88 -3.60 -20.40
CA PHE A 295 18.29 -3.35 -19.01
C PHE A 295 17.20 -2.59 -18.24
N TRP A 296 16.71 -1.48 -18.76
CA TRP A 296 15.67 -0.68 -18.09
C TRP A 296 14.36 -1.45 -17.96
N MET A 297 13.96 -2.19 -18.98
CA MET A 297 12.78 -3.02 -18.95
C MET A 297 12.84 -4.06 -17.82
N LEU A 298 13.95 -4.82 -17.73
CA LEU A 298 14.12 -5.84 -16.71
C LEU A 298 14.33 -5.25 -15.32
N ALA A 299 15.19 -4.23 -15.19
CA ALA A 299 15.44 -3.59 -13.90
C ALA A 299 14.15 -3.05 -13.27
N GLY A 300 13.37 -2.30 -14.05
CA GLY A 300 12.09 -1.78 -13.57
C GLY A 300 11.06 -2.85 -13.28
N PHE A 301 10.98 -3.89 -14.12
CA PHE A 301 10.06 -5.01 -13.90
C PHE A 301 10.41 -5.80 -12.64
N CYS A 302 11.70 -6.10 -12.47
CA CYS A 302 12.16 -6.97 -11.39
C CYS A 302 12.21 -6.27 -10.02
N VAL A 303 12.31 -4.93 -9.96
CA VAL A 303 12.34 -4.18 -8.69
C VAL A 303 10.96 -3.66 -8.25
N ARG A 304 9.95 -3.71 -9.14
CA ARG A 304 8.61 -3.17 -8.84
C ARG A 304 7.96 -3.82 -7.61
N PRO A 305 7.26 -3.07 -6.79
CA PRO A 305 7.02 -1.63 -6.82
C PRO A 305 8.13 -0.79 -6.16
N GLY A 306 9.27 -1.38 -5.82
CA GLY A 306 10.41 -0.77 -5.15
C GLY A 306 10.43 -0.99 -3.64
N PHE A 307 9.49 -1.76 -3.13
CA PHE A 307 9.42 -2.20 -1.73
C PHE A 307 8.71 -3.56 -1.64
N GLY A 308 8.86 -4.23 -0.51
CA GLY A 308 8.18 -5.51 -0.24
C GLY A 308 9.12 -6.66 0.10
N ASP A 309 10.40 -6.47 -0.13
CA ASP A 309 11.48 -7.33 0.34
C ASP A 309 12.41 -6.46 1.21
N PRO A 310 12.96 -6.98 2.31
CA PRO A 310 13.83 -6.21 3.21
C PRO A 310 15.02 -5.53 2.52
N SER A 311 15.49 -6.09 1.41
CA SER A 311 16.61 -5.57 0.63
C SER A 311 16.21 -4.61 -0.49
N ASP A 312 14.91 -4.31 -0.67
CA ASP A 312 14.45 -3.49 -1.78
C ASP A 312 14.98 -2.05 -1.73
N ALA A 313 15.11 -1.48 -0.54
CA ALA A 313 15.74 -0.17 -0.38
C ALA A 313 17.17 -0.14 -0.96
N ALA A 314 17.96 -1.20 -0.71
CA ALA A 314 19.30 -1.34 -1.27
C ALA A 314 19.30 -1.58 -2.79
N ARG A 315 18.28 -2.30 -3.30
CA ARG A 315 18.12 -2.50 -4.76
C ARG A 315 17.77 -1.20 -5.46
N VAL A 316 16.81 -0.46 -4.96
CA VAL A 316 16.41 0.84 -5.52
C VAL A 316 17.57 1.83 -5.45
N ALA A 317 18.34 1.85 -4.35
CA ALA A 317 19.54 2.68 -4.21
C ALA A 317 20.60 2.41 -5.31
N LYS A 318 20.67 1.20 -5.90
CA LYS A 318 21.54 0.91 -7.03
C LYS A 318 21.10 1.57 -8.34
N LEU A 319 19.81 1.92 -8.49
CA LEU A 319 19.28 2.61 -9.66
C LEU A 319 19.48 4.12 -9.59
N VAL A 320 19.42 4.72 -8.39
CA VAL A 320 19.45 6.18 -8.20
C VAL A 320 20.65 6.86 -8.87
N PRO A 321 21.90 6.36 -8.79
CA PRO A 321 23.04 6.96 -9.49
C PRO A 321 22.89 6.96 -11.01
N LEU A 322 22.15 6.01 -11.58
CA LEU A 322 21.94 5.92 -13.03
C LEU A 322 21.11 7.07 -13.60
N LEU A 323 20.39 7.80 -12.76
CA LEU A 323 19.70 9.03 -13.15
C LEU A 323 20.69 10.09 -13.67
N ALA A 324 21.81 10.27 -12.98
CA ALA A 324 22.86 11.21 -13.37
C ALA A 324 23.63 10.75 -14.61
N GLU A 325 23.76 9.43 -14.83
CA GLU A 325 24.46 8.86 -15.97
C GLU A 325 23.71 9.05 -17.30
N ARG A 326 22.39 9.27 -17.25
CA ARG A 326 21.49 9.43 -18.41
C ARG A 326 21.48 8.21 -19.34
N LEU A 327 20.77 8.30 -20.46
CA LEU A 327 20.80 7.28 -21.50
C LEU A 327 22.09 7.39 -22.34
N ALA A 328 22.66 6.25 -22.72
CA ALA A 328 23.78 6.18 -23.65
C ALA A 328 23.34 6.37 -25.10
N PHE A 329 22.06 6.05 -25.41
CA PHE A 329 21.44 6.15 -26.72
C PHE A 329 20.20 7.08 -26.66
N PRO A 330 20.40 8.40 -26.46
CA PRO A 330 19.30 9.34 -26.22
C PRO A 330 18.39 9.58 -27.44
N ASP A 331 18.82 9.24 -28.64
CA ASP A 331 18.03 9.37 -29.87
C ASP A 331 17.00 8.23 -30.04
N GLU A 332 17.10 7.19 -29.21
CA GLU A 332 16.22 6.04 -29.25
C GLU A 332 14.98 6.22 -28.34
N ALA A 333 13.83 6.57 -28.94
CA ALA A 333 12.58 6.81 -28.20
C ALA A 333 12.15 5.63 -27.31
N ARG A 334 12.36 4.39 -27.77
CA ARG A 334 12.05 3.18 -27.00
C ARG A 334 12.94 3.01 -25.77
N GLY A 335 14.18 3.52 -25.82
CA GLY A 335 15.09 3.59 -24.67
C GLY A 335 14.51 4.48 -23.57
N TRP A 336 14.08 5.71 -23.95
CA TRP A 336 13.41 6.63 -23.03
C TRP A 336 12.13 6.06 -22.43
N GLN A 337 11.31 5.41 -23.26
CA GLN A 337 10.09 4.77 -22.79
C GLN A 337 10.37 3.77 -21.65
N GLN A 338 11.32 2.84 -21.87
CA GLN A 338 11.64 1.83 -20.85
C GLN A 338 12.33 2.45 -19.62
N PHE A 339 13.13 3.50 -19.81
CA PHE A 339 13.70 4.27 -18.72
C PHE A 339 12.61 4.84 -17.82
N PHE A 340 11.65 5.58 -18.38
CA PHE A 340 10.56 6.16 -17.59
C PHE A 340 9.66 5.09 -16.95
N ILE A 341 9.32 4.03 -17.67
CA ILE A 341 8.57 2.90 -17.11
C ILE A 341 9.31 2.28 -15.93
N ALA A 342 10.64 2.13 -15.99
CA ALA A 342 11.43 1.60 -14.88
C ALA A 342 11.34 2.48 -13.64
N TRP A 343 11.50 3.80 -13.78
CA TRP A 343 11.36 4.75 -12.68
C TRP A 343 9.95 4.78 -12.10
N ARG A 344 8.92 4.73 -12.95
CA ARG A 344 7.52 4.62 -12.52
C ARG A 344 7.27 3.36 -11.69
N ARG A 345 7.82 2.23 -12.13
CA ARG A 345 7.72 0.94 -11.42
C ARG A 345 8.46 0.91 -10.09
N ALA A 346 9.58 1.62 -9.98
CA ALA A 346 10.35 1.73 -8.75
C ALA A 346 9.89 2.88 -7.84
N ALA A 347 8.94 3.71 -8.26
CA ALA A 347 8.57 4.97 -7.64
C ALA A 347 8.28 4.87 -6.13
N ALA A 348 7.62 3.79 -5.72
CA ALA A 348 7.25 3.61 -4.32
C ALA A 348 8.42 3.23 -3.39
N GLY A 349 9.54 2.77 -3.96
CA GLY A 349 10.79 2.53 -3.24
C GLY A 349 11.72 3.75 -3.18
N LEU A 350 11.43 4.81 -3.95
CA LEU A 350 12.21 6.04 -3.94
C LEU A 350 11.81 6.93 -2.76
N ASP A 351 12.79 7.49 -2.07
CA ASP A 351 12.56 8.55 -1.09
C ASP A 351 12.21 9.89 -1.76
N GLU A 352 11.78 10.87 -0.96
CA GLU A 352 11.44 12.22 -1.43
C GLU A 352 12.60 12.86 -2.19
N LYS A 353 13.83 12.75 -1.66
CA LYS A 353 15.03 13.32 -2.27
C LYS A 353 15.30 12.75 -3.67
N SER A 354 15.12 11.44 -3.84
CA SER A 354 15.31 10.78 -5.14
C SER A 354 14.21 11.14 -6.14
N GLN A 355 12.97 11.28 -5.68
CA GLN A 355 11.85 11.75 -6.51
C GLN A 355 12.07 13.21 -6.93
N GLU A 356 12.55 14.07 -6.03
CA GLU A 356 12.86 15.47 -6.34
C GLU A 356 14.05 15.60 -7.29
N ALA A 357 15.09 14.77 -7.13
CA ALA A 357 16.21 14.73 -8.04
C ALA A 357 15.79 14.36 -9.48
N PHE A 358 14.85 13.43 -9.63
CA PHE A 358 14.27 13.10 -10.92
C PHE A 358 13.50 14.30 -11.51
N ARG A 359 12.65 14.93 -10.72
CA ARG A 359 11.87 16.10 -11.12
C ARG A 359 12.77 17.26 -11.54
N ALA A 360 13.85 17.53 -10.80
CA ALA A 360 14.80 18.59 -11.13
C ALA A 360 15.43 18.41 -12.53
N VAL A 361 15.67 17.16 -12.95
CA VAL A 361 16.22 16.88 -14.30
C VAL A 361 15.17 17.02 -15.39
N PHE A 362 13.93 16.57 -15.15
CA PHE A 362 12.95 16.38 -16.21
C PHE A 362 11.80 17.39 -16.22
N ASP A 363 11.58 18.16 -15.15
CA ASP A 363 10.57 19.22 -15.11
C ASP A 363 10.66 20.23 -16.27
N PRO A 364 11.86 20.64 -16.75
CA PRO A 364 11.95 21.54 -17.90
C PRO A 364 11.29 21.02 -19.18
N PHE A 365 11.01 19.71 -19.28
CA PHE A 365 10.32 19.10 -20.41
C PHE A 365 8.81 19.01 -20.22
N LEU A 366 8.34 19.07 -18.97
CA LEU A 366 6.92 19.01 -18.61
C LEU A 366 6.32 20.40 -18.39
N ALA A 367 7.11 21.33 -17.90
CA ALA A 367 6.67 22.68 -17.58
C ALA A 367 6.22 23.47 -18.82
N PRO A 368 5.20 24.34 -18.69
CA PRO A 368 4.85 25.30 -19.71
C PRO A 368 5.97 26.34 -19.88
N PRO A 369 6.06 27.04 -21.04
CA PRO A 369 7.09 28.05 -21.29
C PRO A 369 7.14 29.16 -20.23
N GLU A 370 5.98 29.52 -19.67
CA GLU A 370 5.80 30.58 -18.68
C GLU A 370 6.46 30.23 -17.32
N ALA A 371 6.70 28.97 -17.05
CA ALA A 371 7.42 28.51 -15.85
C ALA A 371 8.92 28.89 -15.87
N GLY A 372 9.44 29.35 -16.98
CA GLY A 372 10.83 29.85 -17.12
C GLY A 372 11.92 28.79 -16.96
N LEU A 373 11.57 27.51 -16.93
CA LEU A 373 12.53 26.42 -16.79
C LEU A 373 13.28 26.16 -18.12
N LYS A 374 14.59 26.29 -18.08
CA LYS A 374 15.44 26.11 -19.29
C LYS A 374 15.77 24.64 -19.49
N ARG A 375 15.41 24.08 -20.65
CA ARG A 375 15.80 22.73 -21.05
C ARG A 375 17.32 22.64 -21.24
N PRO A 376 17.96 21.59 -20.67
CA PRO A 376 19.39 21.38 -20.91
C PRO A 376 19.68 21.12 -22.39
N LYS A 377 20.56 21.92 -22.99
CA LYS A 377 20.87 21.89 -24.45
C LYS A 377 21.33 20.50 -24.94
N LYS A 378 22.01 19.73 -24.10
CA LYS A 378 22.55 18.40 -24.44
C LYS A 378 21.65 17.21 -24.05
N LEU A 379 20.46 17.47 -23.51
CA LEU A 379 19.53 16.42 -23.12
C LEU A 379 18.31 16.47 -24.03
N VAL A 380 18.26 15.56 -24.98
CA VAL A 380 17.09 15.32 -25.83
C VAL A 380 16.27 14.21 -25.17
N VAL A 381 15.03 14.50 -24.83
CA VAL A 381 14.13 13.54 -24.16
C VAL A 381 13.05 13.11 -25.13
N GLY A 382 12.94 11.81 -25.33
CA GLY A 382 11.81 11.17 -26.00
C GLY A 382 10.73 10.67 -25.01
N ALA A 383 9.63 10.14 -25.51
CA ALA A 383 8.55 9.52 -24.74
C ALA A 383 8.00 10.42 -23.60
N LEU A 384 7.60 11.65 -23.95
CA LEU A 384 7.12 12.66 -22.98
C LEU A 384 5.89 12.19 -22.21
N ASP A 385 5.04 11.35 -22.80
CA ASP A 385 3.87 10.80 -22.13
C ASP A 385 4.26 9.84 -20.98
N ASP A 386 5.27 8.99 -21.24
CA ASP A 386 5.80 8.10 -20.18
C ASP A 386 6.53 8.90 -19.10
N LEU A 387 7.19 10.01 -19.46
CA LEU A 387 7.76 10.95 -18.49
C LEU A 387 6.67 11.54 -17.60
N LEU A 388 5.58 12.02 -18.19
CA LEU A 388 4.45 12.59 -17.45
C LEU A 388 3.84 11.57 -16.47
N GLU A 389 3.57 10.35 -16.94
CA GLU A 389 3.06 9.29 -16.09
C GLU A 389 4.02 8.93 -14.94
N THR A 390 5.32 8.98 -15.21
CA THR A 390 6.34 8.74 -14.19
C THR A 390 6.35 9.85 -13.14
N ALA A 391 6.38 11.12 -13.55
CA ALA A 391 6.32 12.25 -12.64
C ALA A 391 5.03 12.26 -11.80
N ALA A 392 3.90 11.90 -12.41
CA ALA A 392 2.61 11.76 -11.71
C ALA A 392 2.61 10.61 -10.69
N SER A 393 3.49 9.62 -10.85
CA SER A 393 3.61 8.49 -9.92
C SER A 393 4.37 8.82 -8.63
N PHE A 394 5.02 9.96 -8.54
CA PHE A 394 5.82 10.35 -7.39
C PHE A 394 4.96 10.94 -6.28
N GLU A 395 4.54 10.09 -5.35
CA GLU A 395 3.60 10.46 -4.30
C GLU A 395 4.28 10.99 -3.03
N ARG A 396 5.60 10.79 -2.84
CA ARG A 396 6.33 11.32 -1.68
C ARG A 396 6.79 12.76 -1.82
N LEU A 397 6.54 13.36 -2.97
CA LEU A 397 6.81 14.78 -3.16
C LEU A 397 5.86 15.63 -2.30
N PRO A 398 6.30 16.79 -1.80
CA PRO A 398 5.45 17.73 -1.11
C PRO A 398 4.20 18.09 -1.93
N ALA A 399 3.06 18.29 -1.25
CA ALA A 399 1.80 18.62 -1.90
C ALA A 399 1.90 19.83 -2.86
N ALA A 400 2.75 20.83 -2.54
CA ALA A 400 3.01 21.97 -3.40
C ALA A 400 3.66 21.56 -4.74
N ARG A 401 4.66 20.67 -4.71
CA ARG A 401 5.33 20.16 -5.92
C ARG A 401 4.42 19.31 -6.79
N ARG A 402 3.51 18.56 -6.15
CA ARG A 402 2.47 17.79 -6.84
C ARG A 402 1.44 18.72 -7.46
N SER A 403 1.01 19.75 -6.74
CA SER A 403 0.08 20.76 -7.24
C SER A 403 0.64 21.53 -8.44
N GLU A 404 1.92 21.88 -8.42
CA GLU A 404 2.63 22.51 -9.52
C GLU A 404 2.57 21.65 -10.80
N LEU A 405 2.87 20.34 -10.70
CA LEU A 405 2.77 19.46 -11.86
C LEU A 405 1.34 19.37 -12.41
N GLY A 406 0.34 19.31 -11.53
CA GLY A 406 -1.07 19.30 -11.92
C GLY A 406 -1.47 20.58 -12.66
N ALA A 407 -1.00 21.75 -12.18
CA ALA A 407 -1.21 23.02 -12.86
C ALA A 407 -0.57 23.00 -14.26
N TRP A 408 0.67 22.55 -14.39
CA TRP A 408 1.34 22.44 -15.69
C TRP A 408 0.61 21.55 -16.68
N ILE A 409 -0.01 20.45 -16.21
CA ILE A 409 -0.83 19.59 -17.05
C ILE A 409 -2.01 20.36 -17.66
N LEU A 410 -2.61 21.25 -16.91
CA LEU A 410 -3.80 22.00 -17.33
C LEU A 410 -3.46 23.25 -18.15
N GLU A 411 -2.33 23.91 -17.84
CA GLU A 411 -1.91 25.18 -18.46
C GLU A 411 -1.18 24.95 -19.77
N ARG A 412 -0.43 23.86 -19.89
CA ARG A 412 0.32 23.57 -21.10
C ARG A 412 -0.61 23.18 -22.25
N THR A 413 -0.40 23.78 -23.43
CA THR A 413 -1.02 23.34 -24.66
C THR A 413 -0.36 22.03 -25.12
N TRP A 414 -1.05 20.94 -24.98
CA TRP A 414 -0.64 19.64 -25.51
C TRP A 414 -1.18 19.49 -26.93
N THR A 415 -0.34 19.08 -27.89
CA THR A 415 -0.68 18.96 -29.30
C THR A 415 -1.79 17.93 -29.54
N ASP A 416 -1.82 16.85 -28.74
CA ASP A 416 -2.92 15.91 -28.64
C ASP A 416 -3.35 15.83 -27.19
N ARG A 417 -4.63 16.04 -26.91
CA ARG A 417 -5.20 15.82 -25.58
C ARG A 417 -5.24 14.31 -25.28
N ASP A 418 -4.06 13.73 -25.13
CA ASP A 418 -3.86 12.33 -24.86
C ASP A 418 -4.67 11.92 -23.62
N PRO A 419 -5.40 10.80 -23.67
CA PRO A 419 -6.04 10.16 -22.53
C PRO A 419 -5.14 10.04 -21.28
N ARG A 420 -3.84 9.96 -21.44
CA ARG A 420 -2.85 9.90 -20.36
C ARG A 420 -2.78 11.15 -19.50
N LEU A 421 -3.10 12.34 -20.04
CA LEU A 421 -3.14 13.59 -19.27
C LEU A 421 -4.10 13.49 -18.08
N TRP A 422 -5.32 13.03 -18.34
CA TRP A 422 -6.32 12.88 -17.30
C TRP A 422 -5.99 11.76 -16.33
N ALA A 423 -5.42 10.67 -16.82
CA ALA A 423 -4.92 9.59 -15.96
C ALA A 423 -3.81 10.08 -15.01
N ALA A 424 -2.85 10.88 -15.53
CA ALA A 424 -1.80 11.49 -14.73
C ALA A 424 -2.37 12.47 -13.70
N LEU A 425 -3.28 13.37 -14.11
CA LEU A 425 -3.94 14.31 -13.19
C LEU A 425 -4.71 13.58 -12.09
N GLY A 426 -5.45 12.52 -12.45
CA GLY A 426 -6.17 11.68 -11.49
C GLY A 426 -5.23 11.02 -10.47
N ARG A 427 -4.01 10.65 -10.88
CA ARG A 427 -3.01 10.10 -9.99
C ARG A 427 -2.42 11.16 -9.04
N ILE A 428 -2.11 12.34 -9.55
CA ILE A 428 -1.59 13.45 -8.75
C ILE A 428 -2.63 13.90 -7.73
N GLY A 429 -3.89 14.05 -8.16
CA GLY A 429 -5.01 14.51 -7.34
C GLY A 429 -5.67 13.44 -6.47
N ALA A 430 -5.18 12.19 -6.46
CA ALA A 430 -5.79 11.10 -5.70
C ALA A 430 -5.91 11.43 -4.20
N ARG A 431 -7.10 11.23 -3.63
CA ARG A 431 -7.38 11.46 -2.20
C ARG A 431 -6.80 10.35 -1.32
N ALA A 432 -6.68 9.14 -1.87
CA ALA A 432 -6.06 7.99 -1.23
C ALA A 432 -4.74 7.67 -1.95
N PRO A 433 -3.58 8.09 -1.43
CA PRO A 433 -2.29 7.77 -2.02
C PRO A 433 -2.02 6.27 -1.95
N ALA A 434 -1.30 5.73 -2.93
CA ALA A 434 -0.99 4.31 -3.00
C ALA A 434 0.12 3.90 -2.03
N TYR A 435 1.11 4.78 -1.79
CA TYR A 435 2.28 4.47 -0.96
C TYR A 435 2.82 5.66 -0.14
N ALA A 436 2.31 6.87 -0.35
CA ALA A 436 2.76 8.04 0.40
C ALA A 436 1.84 8.35 1.59
N SER A 437 2.30 9.24 2.48
CA SER A 437 1.51 9.78 3.57
C SER A 437 0.38 10.68 3.06
N ILE A 438 -0.68 10.79 3.85
CA ILE A 438 -1.79 11.72 3.61
C ILE A 438 -1.36 13.19 3.54
N HIS A 439 -0.22 13.54 4.14
CA HIS A 439 0.35 14.90 4.10
C HIS A 439 0.84 15.32 2.71
N HIS A 440 1.05 14.37 1.80
CA HIS A 440 1.44 14.63 0.43
C HIS A 440 0.26 14.82 -0.53
N VAL A 441 -0.98 14.71 -0.03
CA VAL A 441 -2.19 14.87 -0.84
C VAL A 441 -2.40 16.35 -1.18
N VAL A 442 -2.69 16.62 -2.44
CA VAL A 442 -2.99 17.97 -2.93
C VAL A 442 -4.19 18.56 -2.20
N ALA A 443 -4.13 19.86 -1.84
CA ALA A 443 -5.21 20.52 -1.11
C ALA A 443 -6.56 20.43 -1.85
N PRO A 444 -7.70 20.27 -1.13
CA PRO A 444 -9.02 20.11 -1.73
C PRO A 444 -9.38 21.22 -2.72
N ASN A 445 -9.17 22.48 -2.35
CA ASN A 445 -9.47 23.65 -3.17
C ASN A 445 -8.69 23.69 -4.50
N VAL A 446 -7.50 23.09 -4.56
CA VAL A 446 -6.72 22.95 -5.80
C VAL A 446 -7.30 21.83 -6.66
N ALA A 447 -7.63 20.70 -6.04
CA ALA A 447 -8.19 19.55 -6.73
C ALA A 447 -9.60 19.82 -7.29
N GLU A 448 -10.41 20.61 -6.61
CA GLU A 448 -11.72 21.06 -7.10
C GLU A 448 -11.60 21.87 -8.41
N LYS A 449 -10.65 22.79 -8.49
CA LYS A 449 -10.37 23.55 -9.73
C LYS A 449 -9.97 22.63 -10.89
N TRP A 450 -9.27 21.56 -10.60
CA TRP A 450 -8.90 20.57 -11.63
C TRP A 450 -10.12 19.78 -12.10
N LEU A 451 -11.00 19.40 -11.18
CA LEU A 451 -12.25 18.73 -11.53
C LEU A 451 -13.18 19.60 -12.35
N GLU A 452 -13.25 20.90 -12.11
CA GLU A 452 -14.03 21.82 -12.94
C GLU A 452 -13.65 21.75 -14.42
N GLN A 453 -12.35 21.62 -14.72
CA GLN A 453 -11.88 21.48 -16.09
C GLN A 453 -12.17 20.08 -16.64
N LEU A 454 -11.97 19.04 -15.83
CA LEU A 454 -12.22 17.66 -16.22
C LEU A 454 -13.72 17.40 -16.47
N LEU A 455 -14.60 18.05 -15.72
CA LEU A 455 -16.07 17.98 -15.92
C LEU A 455 -16.55 18.65 -17.22
N ARG A 456 -15.77 19.58 -17.78
CA ARG A 456 -16.07 20.20 -19.10
C ARG A 456 -15.74 19.29 -20.27
N GLU A 457 -14.97 18.20 -20.04
CA GLU A 457 -14.61 17.26 -21.09
C GLU A 457 -15.77 16.35 -21.50
N LYS A 458 -15.70 15.84 -22.71
CA LYS A 458 -16.65 14.82 -23.21
C LYS A 458 -16.17 13.44 -22.79
N TRP A 459 -16.67 12.95 -21.67
CA TRP A 459 -16.22 11.69 -21.06
C TRP A 459 -16.53 10.45 -21.93
N SER A 460 -17.56 10.50 -22.77
CA SER A 460 -17.87 9.45 -23.75
C SER A 460 -16.75 9.26 -24.78
N GLU A 461 -16.03 10.34 -25.12
CA GLU A 461 -14.91 10.32 -26.07
C GLU A 461 -13.56 10.09 -25.36
N LYS A 462 -13.50 10.31 -24.04
CA LYS A 462 -12.29 10.24 -23.21
C LYS A 462 -12.45 9.33 -22.00
N PRO A 463 -12.30 8.01 -22.17
CA PRO A 463 -12.62 7.02 -21.12
C PRO A 463 -11.76 7.16 -19.85
N THR A 464 -10.62 7.86 -19.91
CA THR A 464 -9.77 8.08 -18.74
C THR A 464 -10.28 9.19 -17.81
N CYS A 465 -11.26 10.01 -18.24
CA CYS A 465 -11.83 11.07 -17.41
C CYS A 465 -12.57 10.51 -16.19
N ALA A 466 -13.39 9.49 -16.37
CA ALA A 466 -14.16 8.90 -15.28
C ALA A 466 -13.26 8.29 -14.18
N PRO A 467 -12.27 7.43 -14.45
CA PRO A 467 -11.34 6.95 -13.43
C PRO A 467 -10.53 8.07 -12.76
N ALA A 468 -10.15 9.11 -13.50
CA ALA A 468 -9.44 10.26 -12.95
C ALA A 468 -10.31 11.03 -11.96
N ALA A 469 -11.56 11.34 -12.33
CA ALA A 469 -12.52 12.02 -11.48
C ALA A 469 -12.80 11.22 -10.20
N VAL A 470 -12.98 9.89 -10.29
CA VAL A 470 -13.17 9.01 -9.13
C VAL A 470 -11.99 9.11 -8.16
N ARG A 471 -10.75 9.11 -8.64
CA ARG A 471 -9.56 9.23 -7.77
C ARG A 471 -9.51 10.57 -7.05
N ILE A 472 -9.83 11.67 -7.77
CA ILE A 472 -9.78 13.03 -7.22
C ILE A 472 -10.96 13.29 -6.28
N ALA A 473 -12.14 12.75 -6.56
CA ALA A 473 -13.37 12.98 -5.81
C ALA A 473 -13.70 11.88 -4.79
N ARG A 474 -12.83 10.88 -4.61
CA ARG A 474 -13.04 9.78 -3.64
C ARG A 474 -13.33 10.34 -2.26
N LEU A 475 -14.35 9.80 -1.60
CA LEU A 475 -14.67 10.09 -0.20
C LEU A 475 -13.77 9.27 0.72
N THR A 476 -13.04 9.94 1.62
CA THR A 476 -12.12 9.31 2.57
C THR A 476 -12.59 9.41 4.01
N GLY A 477 -13.57 10.27 4.31
CA GLY A 477 -14.01 10.60 5.67
C GLY A 477 -13.10 11.60 6.39
N ASP A 478 -12.03 12.06 5.74
CA ASP A 478 -11.10 13.04 6.29
C ASP A 478 -11.36 14.42 5.66
N ARG A 479 -11.93 15.32 6.43
CA ARG A 479 -12.29 16.70 6.00
C ARG A 479 -11.09 17.50 5.46
N ALA A 480 -9.87 17.15 5.85
CA ALA A 480 -8.68 17.83 5.35
C ALA A 480 -8.34 17.44 3.91
N ARG A 481 -8.86 16.33 3.42
CA ARG A 481 -8.62 15.78 2.08
C ARG A 481 -9.86 15.76 1.20
N ASP A 482 -11.03 15.56 1.80
CA ASP A 482 -12.25 15.38 1.04
C ASP A 482 -12.68 16.69 0.36
N LEU A 483 -13.20 16.56 -0.84
CA LEU A 483 -13.77 17.66 -1.59
C LEU A 483 -15.16 17.99 -1.04
N SER A 484 -15.67 19.16 -1.38
CA SER A 484 -17.03 19.56 -1.00
C SER A 484 -18.08 18.59 -1.54
N ASP A 485 -19.19 18.45 -0.79
CA ASP A 485 -20.30 17.56 -1.16
C ASP A 485 -20.89 17.92 -2.52
N GLY A 486 -20.95 19.22 -2.85
CA GLY A 486 -21.46 19.71 -4.12
C GLY A 486 -20.62 19.23 -5.32
N VAL A 487 -19.31 19.33 -5.21
CA VAL A 487 -18.38 18.86 -6.28
C VAL A 487 -18.46 17.35 -6.43
N ARG A 488 -18.50 16.59 -5.33
CA ARG A 488 -18.64 15.14 -5.37
C ARG A 488 -19.98 14.69 -5.98
N ALA A 489 -21.07 15.40 -5.68
CA ALA A 489 -22.40 15.14 -6.26
C ALA A 489 -22.40 15.36 -7.79
N GLU A 490 -21.73 16.41 -8.28
CA GLU A 490 -21.62 16.67 -9.71
C GLU A 490 -20.80 15.58 -10.42
N VAL A 491 -19.68 15.14 -9.80
CA VAL A 491 -18.90 14.00 -10.31
C VAL A 491 -19.74 12.71 -10.34
N ALA A 492 -20.50 12.44 -9.29
CA ALA A 492 -21.36 11.25 -9.22
C ALA A 492 -22.45 11.29 -10.31
N LYS A 493 -23.07 12.46 -10.55
CA LYS A 493 -24.02 12.65 -11.64
C LYS A 493 -23.38 12.35 -13.00
N ARG A 494 -22.19 12.88 -13.26
CA ARG A 494 -21.47 12.67 -14.50
C ARG A 494 -21.07 11.21 -14.71
N LEU A 495 -20.71 10.50 -13.63
CA LEU A 495 -20.43 9.06 -13.66
C LEU A 495 -21.67 8.24 -14.07
N VAL A 496 -22.85 8.60 -13.56
CA VAL A 496 -24.12 7.95 -13.97
C VAL A 496 -24.39 8.18 -15.46
N GLU A 497 -24.22 9.41 -15.96
CA GLU A 497 -24.45 9.75 -17.38
C GLU A 497 -23.60 8.93 -18.36
N VAL A 498 -22.37 8.55 -17.95
CA VAL A 498 -21.48 7.72 -18.79
C VAL A 498 -21.55 6.22 -18.50
N GLY A 499 -22.49 5.78 -17.67
CA GLY A 499 -22.66 4.36 -17.33
C GLY A 499 -21.49 3.78 -16.54
N ALA A 500 -20.89 4.57 -15.64
CA ALA A 500 -19.78 4.11 -14.80
C ALA A 500 -20.19 2.95 -13.89
N ARG A 501 -19.23 2.09 -13.52
CA ARG A 501 -19.49 0.94 -12.63
C ARG A 501 -19.92 1.39 -11.23
N GLU A 502 -20.77 0.62 -10.57
CA GLU A 502 -21.29 0.91 -9.24
C GLU A 502 -20.16 1.14 -8.22
N GLU A 503 -19.06 0.37 -8.28
CA GLU A 503 -17.87 0.57 -7.44
C GLU A 503 -17.28 1.99 -7.56
N GLN A 504 -17.33 2.58 -8.75
CA GLN A 504 -16.84 3.94 -9.00
C GLN A 504 -17.77 4.99 -8.38
N LEU A 505 -19.07 4.75 -8.44
CA LEU A 505 -20.09 5.61 -7.81
C LEU A 505 -19.98 5.56 -6.28
N ARG A 506 -19.88 4.35 -5.73
CA ARG A 506 -19.69 4.15 -4.28
C ARG A 506 -18.43 4.86 -3.77
N ALA A 507 -17.32 4.78 -4.51
CA ALA A 507 -16.06 5.42 -4.11
C ALA A 507 -16.18 6.95 -3.94
N VAL A 508 -17.13 7.60 -4.64
CA VAL A 508 -17.36 9.06 -4.55
C VAL A 508 -18.41 9.41 -3.49
N ARG A 509 -19.37 8.52 -3.24
CA ARG A 509 -20.51 8.73 -2.33
C ARG A 509 -20.28 8.21 -0.92
N GLU A 510 -19.50 7.14 -0.77
CA GLU A 510 -19.31 6.37 0.45
C GLU A 510 -17.83 6.23 0.79
N ILE A 511 -17.53 6.03 2.06
CA ILE A 511 -16.18 5.70 2.51
C ILE A 511 -15.96 4.22 2.23
N VAL A 512 -15.32 3.93 1.09
CA VAL A 512 -14.97 2.54 0.70
C VAL A 512 -13.46 2.39 0.57
N PRO A 513 -12.90 1.25 1.00
CA PRO A 513 -11.48 0.97 0.81
C PRO A 513 -11.09 0.99 -0.68
N VAL A 514 -9.84 1.33 -0.97
CA VAL A 514 -9.30 1.18 -2.33
C VAL A 514 -9.29 -0.29 -2.69
N GLY A 515 -10.03 -0.67 -3.73
CA GLY A 515 -10.18 -2.05 -4.17
C GLY A 515 -8.87 -2.67 -4.68
N GLU A 516 -8.77 -4.00 -4.70
CA GLU A 516 -7.56 -4.70 -5.16
C GLU A 516 -7.25 -4.43 -6.63
N THR A 517 -8.26 -4.38 -7.49
CA THR A 517 -8.10 -4.06 -8.90
C THR A 517 -7.51 -2.66 -9.10
N GLU A 518 -7.94 -1.69 -8.31
CA GLU A 518 -7.41 -0.34 -8.34
C GLU A 518 -5.97 -0.29 -7.82
N ARG A 519 -5.65 -1.02 -6.75
CA ARG A 519 -4.29 -1.18 -6.23
C ARG A 519 -3.38 -1.90 -7.23
N ALA A 520 -3.84 -3.01 -7.82
CA ALA A 520 -3.11 -3.73 -8.85
C ALA A 520 -2.77 -2.84 -10.06
N ALA A 521 -3.68 -1.94 -10.46
CA ALA A 521 -3.42 -0.98 -11.52
C ALA A 521 -2.31 0.04 -11.18
N PHE A 522 -2.09 0.33 -9.88
CA PHE A 522 -0.96 1.17 -9.46
C PHE A 522 0.39 0.46 -9.58
N TYR A 523 0.44 -0.84 -9.25
CA TYR A 523 1.69 -1.61 -9.14
C TYR A 523 1.87 -2.66 -10.24
N GLY A 524 0.82 -2.91 -11.03
CA GLY A 524 0.81 -3.85 -12.14
C GLY A 524 0.35 -5.27 -11.79
N GLU A 525 0.26 -5.66 -10.50
CA GLU A 525 -0.12 -7.04 -10.12
C GLU A 525 -0.57 -7.13 -8.65
N GLY A 526 -1.52 -8.05 -8.31
CA GLY A 526 -1.98 -8.32 -6.93
C GLY A 526 -1.05 -9.24 -6.13
N LEU A 527 -1.14 -9.24 -4.79
CA LEU A 527 -0.37 -10.14 -3.91
C LEU A 527 -1.03 -11.51 -3.74
N PRO A 528 -0.24 -12.59 -3.56
CA PRO A 528 -0.76 -13.90 -3.21
C PRO A 528 -1.42 -13.91 -1.82
N VAL A 529 -2.44 -14.73 -1.65
CA VAL A 529 -3.00 -15.06 -0.33
C VAL A 529 -1.97 -15.90 0.43
N GLY A 530 -1.66 -15.50 1.67
CA GLY A 530 -0.62 -16.13 2.49
C GLY A 530 -1.02 -17.45 3.12
N LEU A 531 -2.33 -17.65 3.38
CA LEU A 531 -2.89 -18.83 4.05
C LEU A 531 -4.04 -19.43 3.24
N ARG A 532 -4.11 -20.75 3.23
CA ARG A 532 -5.25 -21.52 2.73
C ARG A 532 -5.53 -22.70 3.65
N LEU A 533 -6.78 -23.11 3.69
CA LEU A 533 -7.19 -24.31 4.42
C LEU A 533 -6.56 -25.54 3.76
N VAL A 534 -5.99 -26.46 4.57
CA VAL A 534 -5.58 -27.79 4.11
C VAL A 534 -6.79 -28.71 4.27
N GLU A 535 -7.28 -29.28 3.17
CA GLU A 535 -8.37 -30.25 3.16
C GLU A 535 -7.90 -31.61 3.68
#